data_baaa150e7d7921ddc80785a2273b743e
#
_entry.id   baaa150e7d7921ddc80785a2273b743e
#
_cell.length_a   1.000
_cell.length_b   1.000
_cell.length_c   1.000
_cell.angle_alpha   90.00
_cell.angle_beta   90.00
_cell.angle_gamma   90.00
#
_symmetry.space_group_name_H-M   'P 1'
#
loop_
_entity.id
_entity.type
_entity.pdbx_description
1 polymer ?
#
loop_
_entity_poly.entity_id
_entity_poly.type
_entity_poly.pdbx_seq_one_letter_code
_entity_poly.pdbx_strand_id
1 'polypeptide(L)'
;MIENLDFETFLYISKNKYQIFVYDKNNLKNLYHEEIENGDEIELNILSKFIDDNIYKIEKMIKNFIRNIILIIEDDKVLDIGISLKKKNYEKNIGQKQLKNSLIEVKDIFKENYQDLIIMHMIIVEKENGFLLNDANNNDDCLFLEVNFISIPINFTFNFNKLLENQQIKIKRYMSGEYIKSFFDKESREASELFVMANKLNDGLNKNEVQLVTKDKQNKGFFEKFFQLFS
;
A
#
# COMPACT_ATOMS: atom_id res chain seq x y z
N MET A 1 -17.40 -14.23 26.55
CA MET A 1 -16.89 -13.02 25.89
C MET A 1 -16.47 -13.45 24.52
N ILE A 2 -17.09 -12.93 23.45
CA ILE A 2 -16.59 -13.14 22.10
C ILE A 2 -15.36 -12.22 22.04
N GLU A 3 -14.16 -12.78 22.04
CA GLU A 3 -12.95 -12.01 21.74
C GLU A 3 -13.17 -11.31 20.40
N ASN A 4 -13.07 -10.00 20.41
CA ASN A 4 -13.15 -9.21 19.20
C ASN A 4 -11.89 -9.56 18.39
N LEU A 5 -12.03 -10.47 17.44
CA LEU A 5 -10.94 -10.89 16.58
C LEU A 5 -10.53 -9.69 15.71
N ASP A 6 -9.34 -9.16 15.91
CA ASP A 6 -8.76 -8.12 15.04
C ASP A 6 -7.98 -8.81 13.93
N PHE A 7 -8.56 -8.86 12.75
CA PHE A 7 -7.99 -9.56 11.60
C PHE A 7 -7.86 -8.64 10.38
N GLU A 8 -6.89 -8.95 9.55
CA GLU A 8 -6.73 -8.34 8.24
C GLU A 8 -6.85 -9.41 7.16
N THR A 9 -7.57 -9.10 6.08
CA THR A 9 -7.75 -10.00 4.95
C THR A 9 -7.01 -9.44 3.74
N PHE A 10 -6.23 -10.31 3.09
CA PHE A 10 -5.46 -10.01 1.89
C PHE A 10 -5.96 -10.87 0.73
N LEU A 11 -6.05 -10.28 -0.45
CA LEU A 11 -6.24 -10.98 -1.71
C LEU A 11 -5.05 -10.65 -2.62
N TYR A 12 -4.31 -11.66 -3.03
CA TYR A 12 -3.22 -11.53 -4.00
C TYR A 12 -3.70 -11.99 -5.36
N ILE A 13 -3.42 -11.18 -6.37
CA ILE A 13 -3.77 -11.43 -7.77
C ILE A 13 -2.52 -11.27 -8.63
N SER A 14 -2.15 -12.34 -9.32
CA SER A 14 -1.15 -12.32 -10.39
C SER A 14 -1.68 -13.08 -11.61
N LYS A 15 -0.94 -13.04 -12.72
CA LYS A 15 -1.29 -13.82 -13.92
C LYS A 15 -1.38 -15.31 -13.64
N ASN A 16 -0.50 -15.83 -12.80
CA ASN A 16 -0.32 -17.27 -12.59
C ASN A 16 -1.06 -17.81 -11.37
N LYS A 17 -1.51 -16.94 -10.45
CA LYS A 17 -1.97 -17.37 -9.14
C LYS A 17 -2.90 -16.37 -8.48
N TYR A 18 -3.91 -16.88 -7.79
CA TYR A 18 -4.71 -16.13 -6.82
C TYR A 18 -4.52 -16.75 -5.44
N GLN A 19 -4.38 -15.88 -4.43
CA GLN A 19 -4.24 -16.30 -3.04
C GLN A 19 -5.11 -15.43 -2.15
N ILE A 20 -5.75 -16.04 -1.14
CA ILE A 20 -6.45 -15.32 -0.09
C ILE A 20 -5.87 -15.70 1.26
N PHE A 21 -5.68 -14.71 2.11
CA PHE A 21 -5.00 -14.86 3.38
C PHE A 21 -5.69 -14.05 4.46
N VAL A 22 -5.88 -14.64 5.64
CA VAL A 22 -6.44 -13.95 6.82
C VAL A 22 -5.43 -14.00 7.95
N TYR A 23 -5.07 -12.84 8.47
CA TYR A 23 -4.09 -12.67 9.51
C TYR A 23 -4.73 -12.13 10.79
N ASP A 24 -4.50 -12.81 11.90
CA ASP A 24 -4.89 -12.38 13.23
C ASP A 24 -3.82 -11.42 13.79
N LYS A 25 -4.18 -10.15 13.93
CA LYS A 25 -3.25 -9.11 14.43
C LYS A 25 -2.92 -9.26 15.90
N ASN A 26 -3.87 -9.77 16.69
CA ASN A 26 -3.68 -9.92 18.14
C ASN A 26 -2.70 -11.05 18.47
N ASN A 27 -2.84 -12.18 17.77
CA ASN A 27 -2.04 -13.38 18.02
C ASN A 27 -0.86 -13.55 17.03
N LEU A 28 -0.73 -12.63 16.07
CA LEU A 28 0.33 -12.63 15.05
C LEU A 28 0.42 -13.96 14.29
N LYS A 29 -0.72 -14.54 13.91
CA LYS A 29 -0.77 -15.83 13.24
C LYS A 29 -1.68 -15.85 12.03
N ASN A 30 -1.38 -16.76 11.13
CA ASN A 30 -2.23 -17.10 10.00
C ASN A 30 -3.49 -17.84 10.48
N LEU A 31 -4.68 -17.33 10.11
CA LEU A 31 -5.95 -17.97 10.37
C LEU A 31 -6.46 -18.76 9.16
N TYR A 32 -6.16 -18.29 7.95
CA TYR A 32 -6.65 -18.88 6.71
C TYR A 32 -5.69 -18.58 5.56
N HIS A 33 -5.42 -19.57 4.74
CA HIS A 33 -4.68 -19.43 3.50
C HIS A 33 -5.19 -20.45 2.49
N GLU A 34 -5.59 -19.96 1.32
CA GLU A 34 -5.90 -20.78 0.16
C GLU A 34 -5.30 -20.15 -1.08
N GLU A 35 -4.94 -21.00 -2.03
CA GLU A 35 -4.40 -20.55 -3.31
C GLU A 35 -4.94 -21.40 -4.45
N ILE A 36 -4.98 -20.81 -5.63
CA ILE A 36 -5.27 -21.51 -6.88
C ILE A 36 -4.28 -21.01 -7.94
N GLU A 37 -3.70 -21.95 -8.67
CA GLU A 37 -2.94 -21.64 -9.87
C GLU A 37 -3.90 -21.24 -10.99
N ASN A 38 -3.50 -20.24 -11.74
CA ASN A 38 -4.20 -19.75 -12.92
C ASN A 38 -3.32 -19.99 -14.14
N GLY A 39 -3.83 -19.69 -15.34
CA GLY A 39 -3.05 -19.71 -16.57
C GLY A 39 -2.07 -18.55 -16.70
N ASP A 40 -1.83 -18.12 -17.93
CA ASP A 40 -0.92 -17.00 -18.23
C ASP A 40 -1.61 -15.61 -18.18
N GLU A 41 -2.90 -15.59 -17.89
CA GLU A 41 -3.71 -14.37 -17.85
C GLU A 41 -4.65 -14.35 -16.63
N ILE A 42 -5.07 -13.15 -16.21
CA ILE A 42 -6.04 -12.99 -15.15
C ILE A 42 -7.45 -13.31 -15.67
N GLU A 43 -7.99 -14.46 -15.27
CA GLU A 43 -9.34 -14.89 -15.63
C GLU A 43 -10.37 -14.48 -14.58
N LEU A 44 -11.22 -13.51 -14.91
CA LEU A 44 -12.20 -12.95 -13.97
C LEU A 44 -13.22 -13.97 -13.47
N ASN A 45 -13.61 -14.96 -14.29
CA ASN A 45 -14.56 -16.00 -13.88
C ASN A 45 -13.95 -16.94 -12.83
N ILE A 46 -12.67 -17.31 -13.00
CA ILE A 46 -11.94 -18.14 -12.03
C ILE A 46 -11.74 -17.34 -10.75
N LEU A 47 -11.34 -16.08 -10.87
CA LEU A 47 -11.16 -15.19 -9.71
C LEU A 47 -12.47 -15.00 -8.95
N SER A 48 -13.61 -14.77 -9.64
CA SER A 48 -14.92 -14.62 -9.00
C SER A 48 -15.27 -15.86 -8.20
N LYS A 49 -15.17 -17.05 -8.82
CA LYS A 49 -15.44 -18.31 -8.13
C LYS A 49 -14.52 -18.53 -6.94
N PHE A 50 -13.23 -18.21 -7.08
CA PHE A 50 -12.26 -18.32 -5.99
C PHE A 50 -12.63 -17.41 -4.81
N ILE A 51 -13.04 -16.16 -5.08
CA ILE A 51 -13.50 -15.22 -4.06
C ILE A 51 -14.75 -15.76 -3.37
N ASP A 52 -15.78 -16.15 -4.13
CA ASP A 52 -17.05 -16.62 -3.59
C ASP A 52 -16.87 -17.84 -2.66
N ASP A 53 -16.09 -18.83 -3.10
CA ASP A 53 -15.83 -20.06 -2.36
C ASP A 53 -15.07 -19.81 -1.05
N ASN A 54 -14.15 -18.84 -1.05
CA ASN A 54 -13.29 -18.59 0.10
C ASN A 54 -13.88 -17.59 1.09
N ILE A 55 -14.53 -16.53 0.64
CA ILE A 55 -15.19 -15.56 1.54
C ILE A 55 -16.18 -16.26 2.47
N TYR A 56 -17.04 -17.14 1.92
CA TYR A 56 -17.98 -17.89 2.75
C TYR A 56 -17.29 -18.75 3.82
N LYS A 57 -16.21 -19.47 3.45
CA LYS A 57 -15.44 -20.32 4.39
C LYS A 57 -14.81 -19.47 5.51
N ILE A 58 -14.22 -18.34 5.13
CA ILE A 58 -13.55 -17.43 6.07
C ILE A 58 -14.57 -16.85 7.04
N GLU A 59 -15.68 -16.28 6.56
CA GLU A 59 -16.72 -15.68 7.41
C GLU A 59 -17.33 -16.69 8.39
N LYS A 60 -17.54 -17.92 7.94
CA LYS A 60 -18.00 -19.01 8.80
C LYS A 60 -16.98 -19.36 9.89
N MET A 61 -15.68 -19.34 9.56
CA MET A 61 -14.58 -19.62 10.48
C MET A 61 -14.40 -18.53 11.52
N ILE A 62 -14.34 -17.26 11.06
CA ILE A 62 -14.12 -16.09 11.95
C ILE A 62 -15.42 -15.66 12.66
N LYS A 63 -16.58 -16.21 12.26
CA LYS A 63 -17.93 -15.84 12.76
C LYS A 63 -18.21 -14.33 12.65
N ASN A 64 -17.70 -13.72 11.61
CA ASN A 64 -17.85 -12.30 11.31
C ASN A 64 -17.80 -12.06 9.79
N PHE A 65 -18.33 -10.92 9.32
CA PHE A 65 -18.30 -10.56 7.91
C PHE A 65 -16.97 -9.85 7.55
N ILE A 66 -16.43 -10.19 6.38
CA ILE A 66 -15.30 -9.46 5.79
C ILE A 66 -15.87 -8.20 5.15
N ARG A 67 -15.53 -7.03 5.69
CA ARG A 67 -15.97 -5.73 5.15
C ARG A 67 -14.92 -5.05 4.31
N ASN A 68 -13.66 -5.34 4.58
CA ASN A 68 -12.51 -4.70 3.93
C ASN A 68 -11.47 -5.75 3.59
N ILE A 69 -10.77 -5.50 2.47
CA ILE A 69 -9.67 -6.34 2.01
C ILE A 69 -8.51 -5.47 1.53
N ILE A 70 -7.28 -5.94 1.73
CA ILE A 70 -6.08 -5.37 1.11
C ILE A 70 -5.83 -6.17 -0.17
N LEU A 71 -5.81 -5.48 -1.31
CA LEU A 71 -5.59 -6.09 -2.60
C LEU A 71 -4.12 -5.94 -3.00
N ILE A 72 -3.43 -7.07 -3.14
CA ILE A 72 -2.05 -7.14 -3.61
C ILE A 72 -2.07 -7.55 -5.08
N ILE A 73 -1.48 -6.73 -5.95
CA ILE A 73 -1.46 -6.97 -7.39
C ILE A 73 -0.02 -7.10 -7.87
N GLU A 74 0.23 -8.14 -8.65
CA GLU A 74 1.49 -8.36 -9.35
C GLU A 74 1.21 -8.51 -10.85
N ASP A 75 1.41 -7.43 -11.59
CA ASP A 75 1.13 -7.35 -13.03
C ASP A 75 2.05 -6.29 -13.66
N ASP A 76 2.37 -6.45 -14.94
CA ASP A 76 3.18 -5.53 -15.74
C ASP A 76 2.51 -4.15 -15.97
N LYS A 77 1.23 -4.00 -15.62
CA LYS A 77 0.52 -2.72 -15.64
C LYS A 77 0.79 -1.85 -14.41
N VAL A 78 1.47 -2.38 -13.40
CA VAL A 78 1.95 -1.57 -12.27
C VAL A 78 3.06 -0.66 -12.78
N LEU A 79 2.91 0.63 -12.55
CA LEU A 79 3.80 1.69 -13.04
C LEU A 79 4.57 2.30 -11.88
N ASP A 80 5.82 2.64 -12.15
CA ASP A 80 6.72 3.33 -11.25
C ASP A 80 7.03 4.72 -11.81
N ILE A 81 6.61 5.80 -11.10
CA ILE A 81 6.63 7.17 -11.59
C ILE A 81 7.34 8.05 -10.57
N GLY A 82 8.53 8.55 -10.91
CA GLY A 82 9.28 9.51 -10.10
C GLY A 82 8.87 10.95 -10.37
N ILE A 83 8.62 11.71 -9.30
CA ILE A 83 8.40 13.16 -9.36
C ILE A 83 9.40 13.84 -8.44
N SER A 84 10.15 14.78 -9.00
CA SER A 84 11.11 15.61 -8.26
C SER A 84 10.62 17.04 -8.14
N LEU A 85 10.66 17.58 -6.93
CA LEU A 85 10.32 18.96 -6.62
C LEU A 85 11.58 19.70 -6.15
N LYS A 86 11.90 20.83 -6.79
CA LYS A 86 12.96 21.76 -6.33
C LYS A 86 12.34 23.10 -5.98
N LYS A 87 12.51 23.53 -4.74
CA LYS A 87 12.02 24.83 -4.26
C LYS A 87 13.13 25.63 -3.63
N LYS A 88 13.16 26.94 -3.88
CA LYS A 88 14.03 27.85 -3.17
C LYS A 88 13.55 27.97 -1.72
N ASN A 89 14.45 27.72 -0.78
CA ASN A 89 14.15 27.81 0.63
C ASN A 89 14.70 29.18 1.17
N TYR A 90 13.80 29.97 1.72
CA TYR A 90 14.17 31.25 2.34
C TYR A 90 14.40 31.13 3.85
N GLU A 91 14.11 29.97 4.44
CA GLU A 91 14.30 29.70 5.86
C GLU A 91 15.48 28.74 6.04
N LYS A 92 16.39 29.07 6.99
CA LYS A 92 17.63 28.30 7.21
C LYS A 92 17.43 26.83 7.63
N ASN A 93 16.24 26.48 8.14
CA ASN A 93 15.91 25.10 8.54
C ASN A 93 14.62 24.65 7.89
N ILE A 94 14.67 23.52 7.21
CA ILE A 94 13.49 22.88 6.63
C ILE A 94 12.69 22.23 7.76
N GLY A 95 11.60 22.86 8.13
CA GLY A 95 10.71 22.35 9.17
C GLY A 95 9.76 21.24 8.63
N GLN A 96 9.24 20.41 9.53
CA GLN A 96 8.25 19.37 9.23
C GLN A 96 7.04 19.90 8.43
N LYS A 97 6.63 21.15 8.68
CA LYS A 97 5.52 21.78 7.96
C LYS A 97 5.83 21.99 6.48
N GLN A 98 7.06 22.37 6.15
CA GLN A 98 7.49 22.56 4.75
C GLN A 98 7.56 21.24 4.01
N LEU A 99 8.14 20.19 4.62
CA LEU A 99 8.17 18.86 4.04
C LEU A 99 6.75 18.35 3.77
N LYS A 100 5.84 18.47 4.75
CA LYS A 100 4.43 18.10 4.58
C LYS A 100 3.77 18.82 3.41
N ASN A 101 3.93 20.14 3.31
CA ASN A 101 3.34 20.92 2.23
C ASN A 101 3.91 20.51 0.87
N SER A 102 5.21 20.23 0.80
CA SER A 102 5.87 19.75 -0.43
C SER A 102 5.40 18.36 -0.83
N LEU A 103 5.16 17.45 0.13
CA LEU A 103 4.58 16.12 -0.15
C LEU A 103 3.13 16.22 -0.68
N ILE A 104 2.33 17.14 -0.13
CA ILE A 104 0.97 17.39 -0.63
C ILE A 104 1.04 17.91 -2.07
N GLU A 105 1.90 18.87 -2.35
CA GLU A 105 2.08 19.45 -3.68
C GLU A 105 2.54 18.41 -4.70
N VAL A 106 3.55 17.57 -4.38
CA VAL A 106 4.00 16.50 -5.28
C VAL A 106 2.88 15.50 -5.57
N LYS A 107 2.06 15.18 -4.55
CA LYS A 107 0.89 14.33 -4.74
C LYS A 107 -0.17 14.99 -5.63
N ASP A 108 -0.41 16.28 -5.47
CA ASP A 108 -1.37 17.02 -6.29
C ASP A 108 -0.88 17.10 -7.73
N ILE A 109 0.41 17.35 -7.97
CA ILE A 109 1.05 17.26 -9.29
C ILE A 109 0.84 15.86 -9.91
N PHE A 110 1.05 14.79 -9.13
CA PHE A 110 0.77 13.43 -9.63
C PHE A 110 -0.69 13.29 -10.06
N LYS A 111 -1.63 13.69 -9.21
CA LYS A 111 -3.07 13.55 -9.50
C LYS A 111 -3.54 14.38 -10.69
N GLU A 112 -2.97 15.54 -10.91
CA GLU A 112 -3.30 16.40 -12.06
C GLU A 112 -2.83 15.79 -13.38
N ASN A 113 -1.65 15.15 -13.37
CA ASN A 113 -1.04 14.59 -14.59
C ASN A 113 -1.41 13.12 -14.86
N TYR A 114 -1.81 12.37 -13.85
CA TYR A 114 -2.10 10.93 -13.92
C TYR A 114 -3.46 10.59 -13.31
N GLN A 115 -4.52 11.23 -13.84
CA GLN A 115 -5.89 11.11 -13.30
C GLN A 115 -6.50 9.71 -13.45
N ASP A 116 -5.98 8.91 -14.36
CA ASP A 116 -6.39 7.53 -14.64
C ASP A 116 -5.64 6.48 -13.81
N LEU A 117 -4.77 6.92 -12.88
CA LEU A 117 -4.00 6.02 -12.03
C LEU A 117 -4.45 6.07 -10.55
N ILE A 118 -4.41 4.91 -9.92
CA ILE A 118 -4.53 4.74 -8.46
C ILE A 118 -3.13 4.66 -7.86
N ILE A 119 -2.83 5.48 -6.86
CA ILE A 119 -1.59 5.38 -6.09
C ILE A 119 -1.68 4.15 -5.16
N MET A 120 -0.77 3.21 -5.31
CA MET A 120 -0.58 2.06 -4.42
C MET A 120 0.40 2.40 -3.30
N HIS A 121 1.54 3.00 -3.67
CA HIS A 121 2.59 3.43 -2.73
C HIS A 121 3.12 4.81 -3.12
N MET A 122 3.47 5.61 -2.13
CA MET A 122 4.13 6.90 -2.27
C MET A 122 5.38 6.89 -1.40
N ILE A 123 6.56 6.89 -2.01
CA ILE A 123 7.83 6.62 -1.34
C ILE A 123 8.75 7.81 -1.51
N ILE A 124 9.23 8.36 -0.41
CA ILE A 124 10.28 9.40 -0.44
C ILE A 124 11.60 8.72 -0.78
N VAL A 125 12.27 9.20 -1.82
CA VAL A 125 13.59 8.68 -2.22
C VAL A 125 14.66 9.34 -1.36
N GLU A 126 15.34 8.53 -0.52
CA GLU A 126 16.51 8.97 0.23
C GLU A 126 17.73 9.07 -0.70
N LYS A 127 18.41 10.21 -0.63
CA LYS A 127 19.76 10.34 -1.21
C LYS A 127 20.80 10.21 -0.09
N GLU A 128 22.05 9.84 -0.45
CA GLU A 128 23.14 9.54 0.50
C GLU A 128 23.41 10.63 1.56
N ASN A 129 22.89 11.84 1.38
CA ASN A 129 23.03 12.98 2.29
C ASN A 129 21.74 13.33 3.07
N GLY A 130 20.76 12.41 3.14
CA GLY A 130 19.47 12.64 3.80
C GLY A 130 18.37 13.15 2.87
N PHE A 131 17.12 13.22 3.37
CA PHE A 131 15.91 13.54 2.61
C PHE A 131 15.90 14.93 1.97
N LEU A 132 16.80 15.79 2.41
CA LEU A 132 16.81 17.20 2.07
C LEU A 132 18.24 17.60 1.78
N LEU A 133 18.60 17.64 0.50
CA LEU A 133 19.88 18.21 0.11
C LEU A 133 19.85 19.73 0.33
N ASN A 134 20.43 20.17 1.45
CA ASN A 134 21.19 21.38 1.41
C ASN A 134 22.48 21.02 0.66
N ASP A 135 22.59 21.37 -0.62
CA ASP A 135 23.87 21.31 -1.31
C ASP A 135 24.82 22.25 -0.55
N ALA A 136 25.57 21.65 0.40
CA ALA A 136 26.50 22.40 1.26
C ALA A 136 27.64 23.09 0.45
N ASN A 137 27.73 22.77 -0.85
CA ASN A 137 28.73 23.33 -1.76
C ASN A 137 28.21 24.46 -2.69
N ASN A 138 26.89 24.66 -2.77
CA ASN A 138 26.29 25.77 -3.47
C ASN A 138 25.47 26.60 -2.49
N ASN A 139 25.71 27.88 -2.42
CA ASN A 139 24.98 28.88 -1.63
C ASN A 139 23.47 28.99 -1.97
N ASP A 140 22.89 27.98 -2.59
CA ASP A 140 21.47 27.90 -2.93
C ASP A 140 20.72 27.16 -1.83
N ASP A 141 20.03 27.92 -0.98
CA ASP A 141 19.05 27.43 -0.01
C ASP A 141 17.85 26.79 -0.76
N CYS A 142 18.01 25.58 -1.28
CA CYS A 142 16.96 24.86 -2.03
C CYS A 142 16.52 23.61 -1.29
N LEU A 143 15.20 23.41 -1.20
CA LEU A 143 14.58 22.13 -0.88
C LEU A 143 14.55 21.28 -2.15
N PHE A 144 15.12 20.10 -2.11
CA PHE A 144 14.98 19.07 -3.14
C PHE A 144 14.26 17.86 -2.55
N LEU A 145 13.13 17.48 -3.13
CA LEU A 145 12.33 16.34 -2.71
C LEU A 145 12.07 15.46 -3.94
N GLU A 146 12.41 14.20 -3.84
CA GLU A 146 12.08 13.18 -4.85
C GLU A 146 11.14 12.16 -4.25
N VAL A 147 10.03 11.91 -4.95
CA VAL A 147 8.99 10.98 -4.51
C VAL A 147 8.67 10.02 -5.64
N ASN A 148 8.71 8.75 -5.31
CA ASN A 148 8.36 7.67 -6.20
C ASN A 148 6.92 7.19 -5.94
N PHE A 149 6.10 7.11 -7.00
CA PHE A 149 4.72 6.65 -6.97
C PHE A 149 4.61 5.30 -7.68
N ILE A 150 4.35 4.25 -6.92
CA ILE A 150 3.92 2.98 -7.50
C ILE A 150 2.41 3.06 -7.68
N SER A 151 1.93 2.85 -8.90
CA SER A 151 0.54 3.14 -9.28
C SER A 151 0.01 2.12 -10.28
N ILE A 152 -1.32 2.08 -10.44
CA ILE A 152 -1.99 1.12 -11.31
C ILE A 152 -3.18 1.80 -12.03
N PRO A 153 -3.46 1.47 -13.31
CA PRO A 153 -4.59 2.04 -14.03
C PRO A 153 -5.95 1.71 -13.39
N ILE A 154 -6.83 2.72 -13.30
CA ILE A 154 -8.19 2.58 -12.77
C ILE A 154 -9.00 1.55 -13.58
N ASN A 155 -8.89 1.56 -14.89
CA ASN A 155 -9.61 0.65 -15.79
C ASN A 155 -9.22 -0.81 -15.54
N PHE A 156 -7.95 -1.08 -15.21
CA PHE A 156 -7.49 -2.42 -14.86
C PHE A 156 -8.09 -2.92 -13.54
N THR A 157 -8.19 -2.06 -12.55
CA THR A 157 -8.73 -2.42 -11.23
C THR A 157 -10.26 -2.44 -11.18
N PHE A 158 -10.94 -1.88 -12.17
CA PHE A 158 -12.39 -1.74 -12.19
C PHE A 158 -13.14 -3.08 -11.99
N ASN A 159 -12.69 -4.13 -12.67
CA ASN A 159 -13.33 -5.44 -12.56
C ASN A 159 -13.13 -6.07 -11.18
N PHE A 160 -11.97 -5.89 -10.54
CA PHE A 160 -11.69 -6.39 -9.19
C PHE A 160 -12.58 -5.67 -8.17
N ASN A 161 -12.70 -4.34 -8.30
CA ASN A 161 -13.62 -3.55 -7.47
C ASN A 161 -15.04 -4.10 -7.57
N LYS A 162 -15.53 -4.30 -8.79
CA LYS A 162 -16.89 -4.80 -9.03
C LYS A 162 -17.12 -6.19 -8.45
N LEU A 163 -16.16 -7.11 -8.57
CA LEU A 163 -16.25 -8.45 -7.98
C LEU A 163 -16.37 -8.39 -6.45
N LEU A 164 -15.55 -7.56 -5.80
CA LEU A 164 -15.57 -7.44 -4.34
C LEU A 164 -16.79 -6.65 -3.84
N GLU A 165 -17.24 -5.63 -4.56
CA GLU A 165 -18.47 -4.88 -4.27
C GLU A 165 -19.70 -5.78 -4.30
N ASN A 166 -19.78 -6.76 -5.21
CA ASN A 166 -20.86 -7.76 -5.26
C ASN A 166 -20.94 -8.59 -3.95
N GLN A 167 -19.81 -8.77 -3.26
CA GLN A 167 -19.72 -9.40 -1.95
C GLN A 167 -19.84 -8.40 -0.78
N GLN A 168 -20.14 -7.13 -1.06
CA GLN A 168 -20.17 -6.01 -0.08
C GLN A 168 -18.83 -5.77 0.62
N ILE A 169 -17.73 -6.12 -0.03
CA ILE A 169 -16.37 -5.95 0.45
C ILE A 169 -15.75 -4.72 -0.22
N LYS A 170 -15.12 -3.85 0.57
CA LYS A 170 -14.39 -2.67 0.09
C LYS A 170 -12.90 -2.96 0.03
N ILE A 171 -12.24 -2.47 -1.02
CA ILE A 171 -10.77 -2.47 -1.05
C ILE A 171 -10.29 -1.32 -0.14
N LYS A 172 -9.63 -1.69 0.94
CA LYS A 172 -9.05 -0.77 1.92
C LYS A 172 -7.77 -0.14 1.39
N ARG A 173 -6.96 -0.94 0.68
CA ARG A 173 -5.67 -0.54 0.12
C ARG A 173 -5.30 -1.42 -1.06
N TYR A 174 -4.64 -0.82 -2.05
CA TYR A 174 -3.91 -1.53 -3.10
C TYR A 174 -2.44 -1.58 -2.74
N MET A 175 -1.79 -2.72 -2.97
CA MET A 175 -0.35 -2.89 -2.77
C MET A 175 0.27 -3.60 -3.98
N SER A 176 1.49 -3.23 -4.33
CA SER A 176 2.26 -3.89 -5.38
C SER A 176 2.95 -5.14 -4.83
N GLY A 177 2.75 -6.30 -5.49
CA GLY A 177 3.42 -7.54 -5.12
C GLY A 177 4.94 -7.44 -5.28
N GLU A 178 5.42 -6.79 -6.34
CA GLU A 178 6.86 -6.57 -6.57
C GLU A 178 7.47 -5.69 -5.49
N TYR A 179 6.78 -4.61 -5.11
CA TYR A 179 7.24 -3.74 -4.03
C TYR A 179 7.34 -4.50 -2.70
N ILE A 180 6.34 -5.32 -2.35
CA ILE A 180 6.39 -6.13 -1.14
C ILE A 180 7.57 -7.09 -1.17
N LYS A 181 7.79 -7.77 -2.31
CA LYS A 181 8.90 -8.72 -2.49
C LYS A 181 10.28 -8.06 -2.44
N SER A 182 10.40 -6.76 -2.71
CA SER A 182 11.66 -6.03 -2.59
C SER A 182 12.20 -5.95 -1.16
N PHE A 183 11.35 -6.22 -0.16
CA PHE A 183 11.70 -6.27 1.27
C PHE A 183 12.01 -7.68 1.77
N PHE A 184 11.96 -8.69 0.90
CA PHE A 184 12.31 -10.05 1.31
C PHE A 184 13.81 -10.18 1.52
N ASP A 185 14.21 -10.86 2.58
CA ASP A 185 15.58 -11.34 2.72
C ASP A 185 15.86 -12.36 1.61
N LYS A 186 17.06 -12.32 1.04
CA LYS A 186 17.44 -13.16 -0.11
C LYS A 186 17.35 -14.67 0.16
N GLU A 187 17.19 -15.06 1.42
CA GLU A 187 17.16 -16.46 1.86
C GLU A 187 15.75 -16.98 2.14
N SER A 188 14.74 -16.11 2.26
CA SER A 188 13.41 -16.52 2.63
C SER A 188 12.53 -16.80 1.41
N ARG A 189 11.82 -17.94 1.40
CA ARG A 189 11.05 -18.45 0.25
C ARG A 189 9.65 -18.95 0.57
N GLU A 190 9.09 -18.64 1.73
CA GLU A 190 7.77 -19.13 2.07
C GLU A 190 6.64 -18.27 1.48
N ALA A 191 5.60 -18.91 0.94
CA ALA A 191 4.43 -18.21 0.37
C ALA A 191 3.71 -17.33 1.41
N SER A 192 3.79 -17.69 2.68
CA SER A 192 3.25 -16.90 3.80
C SER A 192 3.97 -15.57 4.01
N GLU A 193 5.23 -15.44 3.56
CA GLU A 193 6.04 -14.23 3.75
C GLU A 193 5.49 -13.01 3.04
N LEU A 194 4.88 -13.18 1.85
CA LEU A 194 4.27 -12.08 1.11
C LEU A 194 3.26 -11.35 1.98
N PHE A 195 2.37 -12.08 2.65
CA PHE A 195 1.30 -11.51 3.45
C PHE A 195 1.79 -10.95 4.79
N VAL A 196 2.77 -11.63 5.42
CA VAL A 196 3.43 -11.12 6.63
C VAL A 196 4.17 -9.82 6.32
N MET A 197 4.89 -9.75 5.20
CA MET A 197 5.58 -8.53 4.77
C MET A 197 4.58 -7.43 4.39
N ALA A 198 3.50 -7.77 3.66
CA ALA A 198 2.43 -6.84 3.35
C ALA A 198 1.81 -6.23 4.61
N ASN A 199 1.58 -7.05 5.65
CA ASN A 199 1.09 -6.56 6.93
C ASN A 199 2.10 -5.62 7.61
N LYS A 200 3.38 -5.99 7.66
CA LYS A 200 4.44 -5.13 8.23
C LYS A 200 4.54 -3.78 7.50
N LEU A 201 4.47 -3.78 6.16
CA LEU A 201 4.47 -2.56 5.36
C LEU A 201 3.19 -1.74 5.58
N ASN A 202 2.04 -2.40 5.72
CA ASN A 202 0.80 -1.73 6.05
C ASN A 202 0.85 -1.05 7.44
N ASP A 203 1.62 -1.62 8.36
CA ASP A 203 1.83 -1.09 9.71
C ASP A 203 3.04 -0.12 9.79
N GLY A 204 3.66 0.24 8.65
CA GLY A 204 4.68 1.28 8.54
C GLY A 204 6.12 0.80 8.65
N LEU A 205 6.43 -0.43 8.22
CA LEU A 205 7.81 -0.96 8.18
C LEU A 205 8.75 -0.05 7.38
N ASN A 206 8.29 0.45 6.21
CA ASN A 206 9.07 1.40 5.43
C ASN A 206 8.81 2.83 5.93
N LYS A 207 9.77 3.41 6.63
CA LYS A 207 9.70 4.78 7.16
C LYS A 207 9.61 5.85 6.06
N ASN A 208 10.04 5.53 4.85
CA ASN A 208 10.00 6.43 3.71
C ASN A 208 8.67 6.39 2.96
N GLU A 209 7.80 5.44 3.28
CA GLU A 209 6.49 5.32 2.67
C GLU A 209 5.48 6.24 3.34
N VAL A 210 4.91 7.15 2.56
CA VAL A 210 3.86 8.08 3.01
C VAL A 210 2.51 7.41 2.86
N GLN A 211 1.90 7.01 3.96
CA GLN A 211 0.55 6.46 3.94
C GLN A 211 -0.49 7.58 4.03
N LEU A 212 -1.41 7.56 3.06
CA LEU A 212 -2.53 8.49 3.02
C LEU A 212 -3.71 7.90 3.79
N VAL A 213 -3.86 8.28 5.04
CA VAL A 213 -5.01 7.86 5.85
C VAL A 213 -6.12 8.89 5.72
N THR A 214 -7.32 8.46 5.28
CA THR A 214 -8.52 9.29 5.32
C THR A 214 -8.88 9.57 6.78
N LYS A 215 -9.07 10.85 7.13
CA LYS A 215 -9.57 11.21 8.46
C LYS A 215 -11.01 10.74 8.59
N ASP A 216 -11.26 9.69 9.33
CA ASP A 216 -12.56 9.54 9.98
C ASP A 216 -12.73 10.69 10.98
N LYS A 217 -13.93 11.29 11.01
CA LYS A 217 -14.23 12.49 11.81
C LYS A 217 -13.96 12.36 13.32
N GLN A 218 -13.53 11.18 13.79
CA GLN A 218 -13.24 10.87 15.20
C GLN A 218 -11.76 10.75 15.57
N ASN A 219 -10.82 10.73 14.61
CA ASN A 219 -9.39 10.57 14.92
C ASN A 219 -8.63 11.89 14.91
N LYS A 220 -8.50 12.51 16.09
CA LYS A 220 -7.68 13.72 16.29
C LYS A 220 -6.15 13.47 16.19
N GLY A 221 -5.69 12.22 16.07
CA GLY A 221 -4.27 11.83 16.21
C GLY A 221 -3.52 11.54 14.89
N PHE A 222 -4.10 11.81 13.73
CA PHE A 222 -3.49 11.43 12.45
C PHE A 222 -2.12 12.07 12.18
N PHE A 223 -1.97 13.35 12.52
CA PHE A 223 -0.69 14.06 12.30
C PHE A 223 0.40 13.67 13.29
N GLU A 224 0.05 13.21 14.49
CA GLU A 224 1.03 12.76 15.49
C GLU A 224 1.73 11.47 15.05
N LYS A 225 1.02 10.51 14.45
CA LYS A 225 1.61 9.27 13.92
C LYS A 225 2.53 9.51 12.73
N PHE A 226 2.19 10.47 11.86
CA PHE A 226 3.00 10.83 10.70
C PHE A 226 4.35 11.44 11.12
N PHE A 227 4.39 12.18 12.21
CA PHE A 227 5.62 12.83 12.69
C PHE A 227 6.48 11.96 13.60
N GLN A 228 5.93 10.88 14.18
CA GLN A 228 6.73 9.88 14.91
C GLN A 228 7.62 9.05 13.97
N LEU A 229 7.37 9.07 12.66
CA LEU A 229 8.21 8.42 11.66
C LEU A 229 9.50 9.20 11.35
N PHE A 230 9.60 10.46 11.79
CA PHE A 230 10.73 11.34 11.50
C PHE A 230 11.46 11.86 12.77
N SER A 231 11.19 11.27 13.93
CA SER A 231 11.86 11.60 15.19
C SER A 231 12.89 10.57 15.60
#